data_f950f14daed355db50db57f64bb6027c
#
_entry.id   f950f14daed355db50db57f64bb6027c
#
_cell.length_a   1.000
_cell.length_b   1.000
_cell.length_c   1.000
_cell.angle_alpha   90.00
_cell.angle_beta   90.00
_cell.angle_gamma   90.00
#
_symmetry.space_group_name_H-M   'P 1'
#
loop_
_entity.id
_entity.type
_entity.pdbx_description
1 polymer ?
#
loop_
_entity_poly.entity_id
_entity_poly.type
_entity_poly.pdbx_seq_one_letter_code
_entity_poly.pdbx_strand_id
1 'polypeptide(L)'
;MYKRFTIYIDVHTDKNQFAFVLDLIEKYTKVFEPITRVLKTWDLPDHVYDLLIVDADLLTLDETFLSEVRRHYGEVIILNCPDNPYFLSAIYNHGFSLWLKKGYLSIELDALIANYMDKKQLENENTILDNIIHSAQNSIVITDKKGNIEFANPYFELTSGYSTDEFLQKTPNVIRSGFHEDAFYDHLWATIKSGQVWEGIFVNISKNQERFYEEATITPLKNSHGEIEKFLKIGKNITRERLLLDELSKEVKLARKVIDALLPSAYADERVQFDYNILHYNEIGGDFIYFGRTDTDRYHFALVDVMGHGISSALIALTVTQMFEDYAVFKPLDESVEAINNLLCTFNLEHQDRNKYVTGIFMEINFSENLLKIINAGHLDILLLDKNENPIHLRSNNMIMGVLESEYVTTEVKLSEIKSLFCFTDGLYENNGIEYEDALNRIDTLIRTKSSEKLFGTLLTTFGIEQDIKDDVTLCQILF
;
A
#
# COMPACT_ATOMS: atom_id res chain seq x y z
N MET A 1 -7.54 29.43 1.06
CA MET A 1 -7.26 30.86 0.82
C MET A 1 -8.58 31.58 1.07
N TYR A 2 -8.75 32.23 2.22
CA TYR A 2 -10.00 32.92 2.56
C TYR A 2 -10.22 34.06 1.56
N LYS A 3 -11.39 34.08 0.93
CA LYS A 3 -11.78 35.18 0.06
C LYS A 3 -11.85 36.45 0.94
N ARG A 4 -11.10 37.47 0.59
CA ARG A 4 -11.16 38.77 1.29
C ARG A 4 -12.57 39.30 1.16
N PHE A 5 -13.19 39.59 2.29
CA PHE A 5 -14.53 40.17 2.37
C PHE A 5 -14.40 41.69 2.48
N THR A 6 -15.06 42.41 1.60
CA THR A 6 -14.90 43.86 1.49
C THR A 6 -16.20 44.53 1.92
N ILE A 7 -16.16 45.26 3.02
CA ILE A 7 -17.28 46.08 3.49
C ILE A 7 -17.00 47.54 3.13
N TYR A 8 -18.00 48.13 2.52
CA TYR A 8 -17.99 49.54 2.18
C TYR A 8 -18.98 50.28 3.06
N ILE A 9 -18.57 51.43 3.70
CA ILE A 9 -19.42 52.19 4.60
C ILE A 9 -19.42 53.63 4.12
N ASP A 10 -20.62 54.15 3.81
CA ASP A 10 -20.85 55.54 3.53
C ASP A 10 -22.04 56.04 4.37
N VAL A 11 -21.70 56.72 5.46
CA VAL A 11 -22.69 57.24 6.42
C VAL A 11 -22.46 58.72 6.61
N HIS A 12 -23.44 59.52 6.21
CA HIS A 12 -23.39 60.99 6.23
C HIS A 12 -23.82 61.56 7.59
N THR A 13 -23.69 60.89 8.66
CA THR A 13 -24.23 61.30 9.98
C THR A 13 -23.20 61.40 11.07
N ASP A 14 -23.63 62.02 12.20
CA ASP A 14 -22.91 62.30 13.41
C ASP A 14 -21.75 61.33 13.69
N LYS A 15 -20.56 61.88 14.00
CA LYS A 15 -19.33 61.12 14.32
C LYS A 15 -19.56 59.93 15.29
N ASN A 16 -20.56 60.02 16.11
CA ASN A 16 -20.89 59.00 17.10
C ASN A 16 -21.59 57.77 16.49
N GLN A 17 -22.46 57.92 15.46
CA GLN A 17 -23.07 56.84 14.73
C GLN A 17 -22.07 56.09 13.84
N PHE A 18 -21.15 56.83 13.20
CA PHE A 18 -20.08 56.25 12.43
C PHE A 18 -19.11 55.42 13.28
N ALA A 19 -18.69 55.94 14.42
CA ALA A 19 -17.85 55.20 15.37
C ALA A 19 -18.52 53.91 15.85
N PHE A 20 -19.83 53.95 16.09
CA PHE A 20 -20.62 52.78 16.50
C PHE A 20 -20.67 51.72 15.40
N VAL A 21 -20.92 52.08 14.14
CA VAL A 21 -20.92 51.17 12.99
C VAL A 21 -19.57 50.50 12.81
N LEU A 22 -18.46 51.25 12.97
CA LEU A 22 -17.11 50.70 12.93
C LEU A 22 -16.83 49.72 14.06
N ASP A 23 -17.19 50.03 15.29
CA ASP A 23 -17.02 49.20 16.49
C ASP A 23 -17.78 47.88 16.31
N LEU A 24 -18.98 47.97 15.73
CA LEU A 24 -19.83 46.80 15.44
C LEU A 24 -19.19 45.88 14.38
N ILE A 25 -18.61 46.48 13.35
CA ILE A 25 -17.93 45.74 12.30
C ILE A 25 -16.65 45.10 12.85
N GLU A 26 -15.88 45.78 13.66
CA GLU A 26 -14.68 45.23 14.31
C GLU A 26 -15.02 44.00 15.18
N LYS A 27 -16.19 43.92 15.79
CA LYS A 27 -16.67 42.79 16.55
C LYS A 27 -16.76 41.49 15.68
N TYR A 28 -17.13 41.64 14.40
CA TYR A 28 -17.29 40.52 13.44
C TYR A 28 -16.01 40.29 12.60
N THR A 29 -15.02 41.16 12.62
CA THR A 29 -13.82 41.11 11.77
C THR A 29 -12.77 40.10 12.21
N LYS A 30 -12.90 39.48 13.38
CA LYS A 30 -11.98 38.39 13.80
C LYS A 30 -12.03 37.15 12.89
N VAL A 31 -13.07 37.03 12.07
CA VAL A 31 -13.32 35.90 11.15
C VAL A 31 -13.05 36.30 9.69
N PHE A 32 -13.11 37.58 9.37
CA PHE A 32 -12.91 38.13 8.02
C PHE A 32 -11.97 39.33 8.09
N GLU A 33 -11.00 39.45 7.18
CA GLU A 33 -10.19 40.70 7.02
C GLU A 33 -11.00 41.73 6.21
N PRO A 34 -11.74 42.68 6.83
CA PRO A 34 -12.50 43.67 6.07
C PRO A 34 -11.57 44.78 5.60
N ILE A 35 -11.77 45.20 4.38
CA ILE A 35 -11.22 46.47 3.90
C ILE A 35 -12.33 47.49 4.11
N THR A 36 -12.23 48.30 5.15
CA THR A 36 -13.13 49.42 5.38
C THR A 36 -12.59 50.66 4.62
N ARG A 37 -13.37 51.19 3.70
CA ARG A 37 -13.11 52.50 3.11
C ARG A 37 -14.28 53.41 3.42
N VAL A 38 -13.96 54.60 3.87
CA VAL A 38 -14.91 55.70 4.05
C VAL A 38 -14.83 56.59 2.81
N LEU A 39 -15.91 56.74 2.08
CA LEU A 39 -15.98 57.68 0.97
C LEU A 39 -16.53 59.01 1.42
N LYS A 40 -15.97 60.07 0.84
CA LYS A 40 -16.50 61.42 0.96
C LYS A 40 -17.32 61.86 -0.26
N THR A 41 -17.32 61.06 -1.35
CA THR A 41 -18.06 61.28 -2.61
C THR A 41 -18.36 59.97 -3.28
N TRP A 42 -19.52 59.87 -3.98
CA TRP A 42 -19.93 58.73 -4.74
C TRP A 42 -19.11 58.59 -6.03
N ASP A 43 -17.92 58.03 -5.90
CA ASP A 43 -17.26 57.44 -7.06
C ASP A 43 -17.56 55.93 -7.01
N LEU A 44 -18.37 55.47 -7.96
CA LEU A 44 -18.63 54.03 -8.11
C LEU A 44 -17.31 53.33 -8.35
N PRO A 45 -16.95 52.34 -7.53
CA PRO A 45 -15.66 51.70 -7.62
C PRO A 45 -15.58 50.76 -8.83
N ASP A 46 -14.39 50.63 -9.40
CA ASP A 46 -14.11 49.70 -10.50
C ASP A 46 -14.23 48.19 -10.09
N HIS A 47 -14.56 47.91 -8.85
CA HIS A 47 -14.60 46.52 -8.30
C HIS A 47 -15.94 46.24 -7.61
N VAL A 48 -16.33 44.94 -7.61
CA VAL A 48 -17.50 44.46 -6.87
C VAL A 48 -17.15 44.27 -5.39
N TYR A 49 -17.95 44.86 -4.51
CA TYR A 49 -17.83 44.71 -3.06
C TYR A 49 -18.89 43.78 -2.51
N ASP A 50 -18.60 43.13 -1.38
CA ASP A 50 -19.51 42.15 -0.79
C ASP A 50 -20.67 42.80 -0.03
N LEU A 51 -20.43 43.90 0.67
CA LEU A 51 -21.41 44.60 1.46
C LEU A 51 -21.25 46.12 1.37
N LEU A 52 -22.33 46.84 1.16
CA LEU A 52 -22.43 48.29 1.35
C LEU A 52 -23.33 48.61 2.54
N ILE A 53 -22.87 49.49 3.43
CA ILE A 53 -23.72 50.10 4.47
C ILE A 53 -23.83 51.59 4.14
N VAL A 54 -25.04 52.03 3.85
CA VAL A 54 -25.27 53.38 3.33
C VAL A 54 -26.47 54.04 4.05
N ASP A 55 -26.38 55.37 4.22
CA ASP A 55 -27.52 56.16 4.68
C ASP A 55 -28.53 56.41 3.55
N ALA A 56 -29.82 56.32 3.86
CA ALA A 56 -30.90 56.54 2.88
C ALA A 56 -30.87 57.91 2.24
N ASP A 57 -30.36 58.94 2.98
CA ASP A 57 -30.27 60.31 2.47
C ASP A 57 -29.22 60.45 1.34
N LEU A 58 -28.34 59.44 1.16
CA LEU A 58 -27.34 59.37 0.10
C LEU A 58 -27.80 58.65 -1.13
N LEU A 59 -28.92 57.93 -1.05
CA LEU A 59 -29.46 57.18 -2.17
C LEU A 59 -30.42 58.06 -2.99
N THR A 60 -30.08 58.25 -4.24
CA THR A 60 -31.05 58.79 -5.20
C THR A 60 -31.97 57.69 -5.71
N LEU A 61 -33.29 57.96 -5.75
CA LEU A 61 -34.27 57.02 -6.26
C LEU A 61 -34.35 56.97 -7.81
N ASP A 62 -33.17 57.17 -8.45
CA ASP A 62 -33.00 57.00 -9.88
C ASP A 62 -32.78 55.53 -10.21
N GLU A 63 -33.54 54.96 -11.14
CA GLU A 63 -33.50 53.54 -11.51
C GLU A 63 -32.11 53.13 -12.04
N THR A 64 -31.45 54.01 -12.77
CA THR A 64 -30.10 53.74 -13.29
C THR A 64 -29.08 53.69 -12.15
N PHE A 65 -29.16 54.61 -11.23
CA PHE A 65 -28.28 54.66 -10.05
C PHE A 65 -28.46 53.46 -9.12
N LEU A 66 -29.73 53.09 -8.79
CA LEU A 66 -30.02 51.94 -7.92
C LEU A 66 -29.58 50.63 -8.61
N SER A 67 -29.70 50.53 -9.91
CA SER A 67 -29.25 49.37 -10.68
C SER A 67 -27.71 49.27 -10.69
N GLU A 68 -27.01 50.39 -10.80
CA GLU A 68 -25.56 50.44 -10.72
C GLU A 68 -25.04 50.07 -9.31
N VAL A 69 -25.68 50.59 -8.25
CA VAL A 69 -25.36 50.21 -6.88
C VAL A 69 -25.48 48.69 -6.70
N ARG A 70 -26.58 48.11 -7.19
CA ARG A 70 -26.81 46.67 -7.13
C ARG A 70 -25.77 45.86 -7.91
N ARG A 71 -25.26 46.40 -8.99
CA ARG A 71 -24.24 45.75 -9.82
C ARG A 71 -22.87 45.71 -9.13
N HIS A 72 -22.53 46.75 -8.35
CA HIS A 72 -21.20 46.88 -7.71
C HIS A 72 -21.13 46.36 -6.30
N TYR A 73 -22.28 46.11 -5.65
CA TYR A 73 -22.33 45.59 -4.28
C TYR A 73 -23.18 44.32 -4.18
N GLY A 74 -22.65 43.31 -3.56
CA GLY A 74 -23.32 42.03 -3.40
C GLY A 74 -24.56 42.13 -2.48
N GLU A 75 -24.45 42.88 -1.38
CA GLU A 75 -25.58 43.17 -0.51
C GLU A 75 -25.48 44.63 -0.03
N VAL A 76 -26.61 45.24 0.31
CA VAL A 76 -26.68 46.64 0.74
C VAL A 76 -27.58 46.73 1.97
N ILE A 77 -27.02 47.30 3.05
CA ILE A 77 -27.76 47.69 4.25
C ILE A 77 -28.02 49.19 4.20
N ILE A 78 -29.32 49.58 4.12
CA ILE A 78 -29.70 50.98 4.08
C ILE A 78 -30.14 51.44 5.47
N LEU A 79 -29.48 52.45 5.98
CA LEU A 79 -29.76 53.04 7.29
C LEU A 79 -30.68 54.27 7.14
N ASN A 80 -31.34 54.63 8.22
CA ASN A 80 -32.17 55.82 8.33
C ASN A 80 -33.29 55.91 7.25
N CYS A 81 -33.82 54.79 6.82
CA CYS A 81 -34.91 54.77 5.81
C CYS A 81 -36.12 55.59 6.28
N PRO A 82 -36.62 56.49 5.44
CA PRO A 82 -37.82 57.25 5.74
C PRO A 82 -39.02 56.32 5.74
N ASP A 83 -40.03 56.60 6.55
CA ASP A 83 -41.30 55.88 6.57
C ASP A 83 -42.20 56.36 5.40
N ASN A 84 -41.69 56.16 4.19
CA ASN A 84 -42.30 56.58 2.94
C ASN A 84 -42.53 55.36 2.05
N PRO A 85 -43.78 54.97 1.78
CA PRO A 85 -44.08 53.81 0.96
C PRO A 85 -43.46 53.86 -0.46
N TYR A 86 -43.29 55.01 -1.00
CA TYR A 86 -42.67 55.20 -2.32
C TYR A 86 -41.20 54.90 -2.31
N PHE A 87 -40.48 55.35 -1.31
CA PHE A 87 -39.06 55.03 -1.10
C PHE A 87 -38.85 53.54 -0.86
N LEU A 88 -39.63 52.98 0.05
CA LEU A 88 -39.53 51.52 0.37
C LEU A 88 -39.87 50.64 -0.84
N SER A 89 -40.87 51.02 -1.63
CA SER A 89 -41.19 50.29 -2.86
C SER A 89 -40.04 50.37 -3.89
N ALA A 90 -39.45 51.55 -4.07
CA ALA A 90 -38.34 51.72 -4.99
C ALA A 90 -37.11 50.84 -4.62
N ILE A 91 -36.68 50.88 -3.37
CA ILE A 91 -35.52 50.07 -2.95
C ILE A 91 -35.83 48.58 -3.01
N TYR A 92 -37.04 48.17 -2.66
CA TYR A 92 -37.47 46.78 -2.72
C TYR A 92 -37.48 46.20 -4.15
N ASN A 93 -38.01 47.02 -5.11
CA ASN A 93 -38.06 46.62 -6.54
C ASN A 93 -36.67 46.42 -7.16
N HIS A 94 -35.64 47.06 -6.60
CA HIS A 94 -34.25 46.89 -7.02
C HIS A 94 -33.50 45.85 -6.17
N GLY A 95 -34.22 45.06 -5.34
CA GLY A 95 -33.69 43.94 -4.61
C GLY A 95 -32.96 44.31 -3.33
N PHE A 96 -33.14 45.52 -2.82
CA PHE A 96 -32.57 45.92 -1.50
C PHE A 96 -33.56 45.50 -0.40
N SER A 97 -33.21 44.43 0.35
CA SER A 97 -34.09 43.86 1.35
C SER A 97 -33.67 44.14 2.79
N LEU A 98 -32.43 44.65 2.99
CA LEU A 98 -31.89 44.95 4.29
C LEU A 98 -31.90 46.48 4.55
N TRP A 99 -32.81 46.90 5.41
CA TRP A 99 -32.94 48.35 5.75
C TRP A 99 -33.46 48.56 7.16
N LEU A 100 -33.05 49.71 7.75
CA LEU A 100 -33.51 50.16 9.06
C LEU A 100 -34.16 51.53 8.99
N LYS A 101 -35.26 51.71 9.75
CA LYS A 101 -35.98 52.99 9.82
C LYS A 101 -35.15 54.04 10.53
N LYS A 102 -35.46 55.29 10.27
CA LYS A 102 -34.88 56.42 10.99
C LYS A 102 -35.11 56.29 12.48
N GLY A 103 -34.06 56.36 13.31
CA GLY A 103 -34.13 56.18 14.72
C GLY A 103 -34.04 54.68 15.18
N TYR A 104 -33.53 53.82 14.31
CA TYR A 104 -33.25 52.42 14.67
C TYR A 104 -32.41 52.27 15.94
N LEU A 105 -32.60 51.16 16.62
CA LEU A 105 -31.79 50.81 17.78
C LEU A 105 -30.49 50.11 17.33
N SER A 106 -29.42 50.33 18.09
CA SER A 106 -28.13 49.68 17.84
C SER A 106 -28.22 48.12 17.75
N ILE A 107 -29.13 47.56 18.54
CA ILE A 107 -29.38 46.12 18.54
C ILE A 107 -29.99 45.61 17.23
N GLU A 108 -30.78 46.45 16.54
CA GLU A 108 -31.37 46.06 15.24
C GLU A 108 -30.33 46.01 14.13
N LEU A 109 -29.36 46.96 14.12
CA LEU A 109 -28.25 46.93 13.23
C LEU A 109 -27.28 45.77 13.48
N ASP A 110 -26.98 45.52 14.78
CA ASP A 110 -26.18 44.35 15.20
C ASP A 110 -26.79 43.04 14.70
N ALA A 111 -28.11 42.88 14.88
CA ALA A 111 -28.82 41.69 14.41
C ALA A 111 -28.80 41.53 12.86
N LEU A 112 -28.95 42.62 12.12
CA LEU A 112 -28.86 42.58 10.66
C LEU A 112 -27.46 42.16 10.16
N ILE A 113 -26.43 42.77 10.71
CA ILE A 113 -25.05 42.45 10.36
C ILE A 113 -24.73 41.00 10.76
N ALA A 114 -25.11 40.57 11.98
CA ALA A 114 -24.92 39.20 12.44
C ALA A 114 -25.53 38.19 11.47
N ASN A 115 -26.82 38.35 11.15
CA ASN A 115 -27.52 37.44 10.23
C ASN A 115 -26.87 37.40 8.83
N TYR A 116 -26.40 38.56 8.34
CA TYR A 116 -25.72 38.62 7.06
C TYR A 116 -24.37 37.85 7.10
N MET A 117 -23.58 38.07 8.17
CA MET A 117 -22.29 37.38 8.34
C MET A 117 -22.46 35.88 8.48
N ASP A 118 -23.43 35.42 9.30
CA ASP A 118 -23.75 34.00 9.46
C ASP A 118 -24.15 33.35 8.11
N LYS A 119 -24.99 34.04 7.32
CA LYS A 119 -25.36 33.59 5.98
C LYS A 119 -24.14 33.46 5.08
N LYS A 120 -23.27 34.47 5.07
CA LYS A 120 -22.05 34.48 4.26
C LYS A 120 -21.05 33.41 4.69
N GLN A 121 -20.92 33.19 5.97
CA GLN A 121 -20.09 32.11 6.48
C GLN A 121 -20.61 30.75 5.99
N LEU A 122 -21.91 30.50 6.07
CA LEU A 122 -22.53 29.28 5.62
C LEU A 122 -22.38 29.05 4.12
N GLU A 123 -22.55 30.13 3.31
CA GLU A 123 -22.30 30.09 1.85
C GLU A 123 -20.85 29.72 1.54
N ASN A 124 -19.89 30.31 2.26
CA ASN A 124 -18.47 30.05 2.08
C ASN A 124 -18.10 28.60 2.51
N GLU A 125 -18.60 28.14 3.64
CA GLU A 125 -18.41 26.75 4.10
C GLU A 125 -18.98 25.76 3.08
N ASN A 126 -20.18 25.99 2.56
CA ASN A 126 -20.79 25.15 1.50
C ASN A 126 -19.94 25.16 0.22
N THR A 127 -19.43 26.33 -0.19
CA THR A 127 -18.55 26.43 -1.37
C THR A 127 -17.24 25.65 -1.19
N ILE A 128 -16.68 25.70 0.01
CA ILE A 128 -15.46 24.91 0.35
C ILE A 128 -15.79 23.42 0.30
N LEU A 129 -16.88 22.98 0.90
CA LEU A 129 -17.30 21.57 0.88
C LEU A 129 -17.56 21.09 -0.54
N ASP A 130 -18.22 21.85 -1.37
CA ASP A 130 -18.46 21.55 -2.78
C ASP A 130 -17.13 21.38 -3.54
N ASN A 131 -16.18 22.31 -3.34
CA ASN A 131 -14.86 22.23 -3.95
C ASN A 131 -14.08 21.00 -3.51
N ILE A 132 -14.15 20.63 -2.22
CA ILE A 132 -13.53 19.42 -1.70
C ILE A 132 -14.09 18.17 -2.37
N ILE A 133 -15.42 18.05 -2.43
CA ILE A 133 -16.11 16.93 -3.03
C ILE A 133 -15.80 16.82 -4.53
N HIS A 134 -15.80 17.95 -5.25
CA HIS A 134 -15.51 17.98 -6.69
C HIS A 134 -14.06 17.70 -7.04
N SER A 135 -13.11 18.09 -6.18
CA SER A 135 -11.68 17.86 -6.39
C SER A 135 -11.18 16.50 -5.86
N ALA A 136 -12.01 15.76 -5.12
CA ALA A 136 -11.64 14.48 -4.55
C ALA A 136 -11.31 13.45 -5.65
N GLN A 137 -10.18 12.75 -5.51
CA GLN A 137 -9.75 11.66 -6.39
C GLN A 137 -10.27 10.29 -5.93
N ASN A 138 -11.43 10.30 -5.28
CA ASN A 138 -12.20 9.12 -4.89
C ASN A 138 -13.62 9.30 -5.39
N SER A 139 -14.28 8.23 -5.80
CA SER A 139 -15.69 8.28 -6.12
C SER A 139 -16.51 8.52 -4.85
N ILE A 140 -17.36 9.53 -4.87
CA ILE A 140 -18.28 9.86 -3.78
C ILE A 140 -19.68 9.73 -4.34
N VAL A 141 -20.45 8.79 -3.81
CA VAL A 141 -21.83 8.53 -4.24
C VAL A 141 -22.74 8.53 -3.03
N ILE A 142 -23.83 9.30 -3.11
CA ILE A 142 -24.88 9.33 -2.10
C ILE A 142 -26.13 8.73 -2.70
N THR A 143 -26.75 7.79 -1.98
CA THR A 143 -28.00 7.16 -2.39
C THR A 143 -29.09 7.36 -1.35
N ASP A 144 -30.35 7.23 -1.80
CA ASP A 144 -31.48 7.08 -0.89
C ASP A 144 -31.43 5.71 -0.17
N LYS A 145 -32.37 5.48 0.76
CA LYS A 145 -32.48 4.20 1.50
C LYS A 145 -32.82 2.99 0.63
N LYS A 146 -33.22 3.18 -0.63
CA LYS A 146 -33.49 2.11 -1.60
C LYS A 146 -32.28 1.82 -2.49
N GLY A 147 -31.23 2.67 -2.42
CA GLY A 147 -30.01 2.57 -3.21
C GLY A 147 -30.08 3.36 -4.52
N ASN A 148 -31.06 4.23 -4.73
CA ASN A 148 -31.08 5.11 -5.91
C ASN A 148 -30.08 6.26 -5.72
N ILE A 149 -29.24 6.53 -6.70
CA ILE A 149 -28.22 7.57 -6.66
C ILE A 149 -28.88 8.94 -6.68
N GLU A 150 -28.64 9.73 -5.65
CA GLU A 150 -29.07 11.13 -5.55
C GLU A 150 -27.93 12.10 -5.88
N PHE A 151 -26.70 11.69 -5.62
CA PHE A 151 -25.51 12.49 -5.92
C PHE A 151 -24.32 11.57 -6.24
N ALA A 152 -23.49 11.99 -7.18
CA ALA A 152 -22.15 11.48 -7.38
C ALA A 152 -21.22 12.63 -7.82
N ASN A 153 -19.98 12.57 -7.38
CA ASN A 153 -18.98 13.58 -7.74
C ASN A 153 -18.40 13.34 -9.16
N PRO A 154 -17.72 14.34 -9.77
CA PRO A 154 -17.13 14.20 -11.10
C PRO A 154 -16.15 13.04 -11.26
N TYR A 155 -15.48 12.62 -10.18
CA TYR A 155 -14.58 11.47 -10.22
C TYR A 155 -15.32 10.15 -10.48
N PHE A 156 -16.56 10.01 -10.02
CA PHE A 156 -17.40 8.86 -10.37
C PHE A 156 -17.74 8.84 -11.86
N GLU A 157 -18.04 10.00 -12.45
CA GLU A 157 -18.24 10.10 -13.90
C GLU A 157 -17.00 9.68 -14.68
N LEU A 158 -15.81 10.18 -14.26
CA LEU A 158 -14.53 9.87 -14.88
C LEU A 158 -14.21 8.37 -14.84
N THR A 159 -14.46 7.72 -13.70
CA THR A 159 -14.11 6.30 -13.54
C THR A 159 -15.13 5.35 -14.12
N SER A 160 -16.41 5.69 -14.04
CA SER A 160 -17.51 4.85 -14.57
C SER A 160 -17.77 5.05 -16.06
N GLY A 161 -17.42 6.23 -16.59
CA GLY A 161 -17.74 6.64 -17.97
C GLY A 161 -19.19 7.00 -18.22
N TYR A 162 -20.02 7.05 -17.18
CA TYR A 162 -21.41 7.49 -17.25
C TYR A 162 -21.53 8.95 -16.84
N SER A 163 -22.33 9.74 -17.55
CA SER A 163 -22.65 11.12 -17.17
C SER A 163 -23.67 11.16 -16.04
N THR A 164 -23.76 12.31 -15.35
CA THR A 164 -24.72 12.56 -14.27
C THR A 164 -26.14 12.19 -14.66
N ASP A 165 -26.61 12.61 -15.84
CA ASP A 165 -27.99 12.33 -16.34
C ASP A 165 -28.25 10.83 -16.55
N GLU A 166 -27.21 10.04 -16.78
CA GLU A 166 -27.34 8.62 -17.06
C GLU A 166 -27.45 7.77 -15.80
N PHE A 167 -26.88 8.20 -14.65
CA PHE A 167 -26.88 7.42 -13.42
C PHE A 167 -27.83 7.96 -12.33
N LEU A 168 -28.19 9.25 -12.33
CA LEU A 168 -29.14 9.78 -11.35
C LEU A 168 -30.44 8.99 -11.31
N GLN A 169 -30.98 8.78 -10.12
CA GLN A 169 -32.16 7.97 -9.84
C GLN A 169 -32.05 6.48 -10.25
N LYS A 170 -30.90 6.02 -10.71
CA LYS A 170 -30.58 4.59 -10.88
C LYS A 170 -29.80 4.07 -9.69
N THR A 171 -29.75 2.76 -9.57
CA THR A 171 -28.89 2.13 -8.56
C THR A 171 -27.45 2.00 -9.08
N PRO A 172 -26.42 1.87 -8.22
CA PRO A 172 -25.05 1.61 -8.63
C PRO A 172 -24.84 0.33 -9.45
N ASN A 173 -25.89 -0.47 -9.65
CA ASN A 173 -25.87 -1.64 -10.55
C ASN A 173 -25.51 -1.29 -12.01
N VAL A 174 -25.57 -0.02 -12.41
CA VAL A 174 -25.15 0.42 -13.76
C VAL A 174 -23.68 0.07 -14.07
N ILE A 175 -22.84 -0.06 -13.02
CA ILE A 175 -21.42 -0.45 -13.14
C ILE A 175 -21.16 -1.87 -12.68
N ARG A 176 -22.18 -2.68 -12.38
CA ARG A 176 -22.02 -4.07 -11.92
C ARG A 176 -21.44 -4.95 -13.03
N SER A 177 -20.27 -5.56 -12.80
CA SER A 177 -19.61 -6.42 -13.77
C SER A 177 -20.15 -7.86 -13.82
N GLY A 178 -20.94 -8.28 -12.82
CA GLY A 178 -21.35 -9.68 -12.64
C GLY A 178 -20.26 -10.59 -12.04
N PHE A 179 -19.12 -10.05 -11.63
CA PHE A 179 -18.02 -10.83 -11.02
C PHE A 179 -18.40 -11.39 -9.65
N HIS A 180 -19.05 -10.58 -8.81
CA HIS A 180 -19.45 -10.99 -7.47
C HIS A 180 -20.76 -11.76 -7.50
N GLU A 181 -20.82 -12.84 -6.69
CA GLU A 181 -22.03 -13.61 -6.45
C GLU A 181 -23.07 -12.80 -5.65
N ASP A 182 -24.32 -13.24 -5.68
CA ASP A 182 -25.41 -12.54 -4.98
C ASP A 182 -25.17 -12.48 -3.46
N ALA A 183 -24.54 -13.49 -2.86
CA ALA A 183 -24.18 -13.51 -1.44
C ALA A 183 -23.32 -12.31 -1.02
N PHE A 184 -22.45 -11.80 -1.89
CA PHE A 184 -21.65 -10.60 -1.64
C PHE A 184 -22.54 -9.37 -1.44
N TYR A 185 -23.52 -9.18 -2.31
CA TYR A 185 -24.46 -8.06 -2.24
C TYR A 185 -25.45 -8.21 -1.09
N ASP A 186 -25.88 -9.44 -0.79
CA ASP A 186 -26.74 -9.72 0.37
C ASP A 186 -26.06 -9.36 1.67
N HIS A 187 -24.79 -9.72 1.84
CA HIS A 187 -23.97 -9.34 2.98
C HIS A 187 -23.82 -7.81 3.06
N LEU A 188 -23.49 -7.14 1.95
CA LEU A 188 -23.40 -5.68 1.89
C LEU A 188 -24.70 -5.03 2.39
N TRP A 189 -25.85 -5.41 1.80
CA TRP A 189 -27.13 -4.83 2.15
C TRP A 189 -27.56 -5.14 3.59
N ALA A 190 -27.29 -6.33 4.10
CA ALA A 190 -27.55 -6.68 5.49
C ALA A 190 -26.74 -5.79 6.44
N THR A 191 -25.46 -5.59 6.17
CA THR A 191 -24.56 -4.77 6.96
C THR A 191 -25.01 -3.32 7.02
N ILE A 192 -25.19 -2.65 5.87
CA ILE A 192 -25.54 -1.23 5.86
C ILE A 192 -26.95 -0.95 6.38
N LYS A 193 -27.91 -1.85 6.16
CA LYS A 193 -29.26 -1.74 6.71
C LYS A 193 -29.31 -1.95 8.21
N SER A 194 -28.37 -2.69 8.80
CA SER A 194 -28.22 -2.79 10.25
C SER A 194 -27.63 -1.53 10.91
N GLY A 195 -27.20 -0.57 10.10
CA GLY A 195 -26.57 0.67 10.55
C GLY A 195 -25.07 0.57 10.78
N GLN A 196 -24.44 -0.51 10.31
CA GLN A 196 -22.99 -0.73 10.34
C GLN A 196 -22.34 -0.26 9.03
N VAL A 197 -21.05 0.08 9.10
CA VAL A 197 -20.24 0.41 7.95
C VAL A 197 -19.85 -0.88 7.23
N TRP A 198 -19.93 -0.88 5.91
CA TRP A 198 -19.45 -1.98 5.07
C TRP A 198 -18.19 -1.54 4.32
N GLU A 199 -17.21 -2.44 4.25
CA GLU A 199 -15.96 -2.26 3.50
C GLU A 199 -15.70 -3.45 2.61
N GLY A 200 -15.18 -3.18 1.39
CA GLY A 200 -14.86 -4.25 0.46
C GLY A 200 -14.39 -3.74 -0.90
N ILE A 201 -13.99 -4.69 -1.74
CA ILE A 201 -13.51 -4.39 -3.09
C ILE A 201 -14.57 -4.81 -4.10
N PHE A 202 -15.01 -3.86 -4.91
CA PHE A 202 -15.86 -4.12 -6.07
C PHE A 202 -15.01 -4.37 -7.32
N VAL A 203 -15.43 -5.35 -8.09
CA VAL A 203 -15.00 -5.50 -9.48
C VAL A 203 -16.12 -4.96 -10.35
N ASN A 204 -15.94 -3.76 -10.85
CA ASN A 204 -16.91 -3.02 -11.63
C ASN A 204 -16.59 -3.05 -13.13
N ILE A 205 -17.53 -2.59 -13.95
CA ILE A 205 -17.36 -2.40 -15.39
C ILE A 205 -17.79 -0.99 -15.78
N SER A 206 -16.95 -0.30 -16.55
CA SER A 206 -17.26 1.02 -17.07
C SER A 206 -18.26 0.93 -18.25
N LYS A 207 -18.78 2.08 -18.67
CA LYS A 207 -19.63 2.19 -19.89
C LYS A 207 -18.92 1.65 -21.14
N ASN A 208 -17.58 1.77 -21.21
CA ASN A 208 -16.76 1.27 -22.30
C ASN A 208 -16.40 -0.22 -22.20
N GLN A 209 -17.05 -0.95 -21.28
CA GLN A 209 -16.81 -2.37 -21.03
C GLN A 209 -15.40 -2.67 -20.46
N GLU A 210 -14.71 -1.70 -19.86
CA GLU A 210 -13.45 -1.88 -19.18
C GLU A 210 -13.68 -2.24 -17.72
N ARG A 211 -12.99 -3.28 -17.23
CA ARG A 211 -13.04 -3.63 -15.81
C ARG A 211 -12.20 -2.66 -14.98
N PHE A 212 -12.74 -2.28 -13.83
CA PHE A 212 -11.99 -1.54 -12.84
C PHE A 212 -12.28 -2.07 -11.43
N TYR A 213 -11.27 -1.94 -10.57
CA TYR A 213 -11.34 -2.37 -9.18
C TYR A 213 -11.52 -1.16 -8.29
N GLU A 214 -12.48 -1.22 -7.41
CA GLU A 214 -12.81 -0.12 -6.51
C GLU A 214 -12.85 -0.62 -5.07
N GLU A 215 -11.92 -0.15 -4.24
CA GLU A 215 -11.97 -0.34 -2.80
C GLU A 215 -12.94 0.68 -2.23
N ALA A 216 -13.99 0.22 -1.58
CA ALA A 216 -15.09 1.08 -1.17
C ALA A 216 -15.50 0.88 0.28
N THR A 217 -15.82 2.00 0.92
CA THR A 217 -16.49 2.08 2.23
C THR A 217 -17.90 2.63 2.02
N ILE A 218 -18.90 1.95 2.57
CA ILE A 218 -20.30 2.40 2.52
C ILE A 218 -20.80 2.66 3.94
N THR A 219 -21.14 3.91 4.22
CA THR A 219 -21.55 4.38 5.55
C THR A 219 -23.02 4.77 5.54
N PRO A 220 -23.87 4.23 6.43
CA PRO A 220 -25.25 4.68 6.62
C PRO A 220 -25.29 6.07 7.28
N LEU A 221 -25.98 7.00 6.63
CA LEU A 221 -26.23 8.35 7.15
C LEU A 221 -27.60 8.36 7.86
N LYS A 222 -27.61 8.80 9.12
CA LYS A 222 -28.81 8.85 9.96
C LYS A 222 -29.34 10.27 10.09
N ASN A 223 -30.66 10.40 10.13
CA ASN A 223 -31.34 11.66 10.41
C ASN A 223 -31.26 12.01 11.93
N SER A 224 -31.84 13.14 12.31
CA SER A 224 -31.91 13.62 13.70
C SER A 224 -32.64 12.65 14.65
N HIS A 225 -33.43 11.72 14.14
CA HIS A 225 -34.16 10.71 14.91
C HIS A 225 -33.40 9.37 15.02
N GLY A 226 -32.17 9.29 14.44
CA GLY A 226 -31.37 8.07 14.46
C GLY A 226 -31.74 7.03 13.39
N GLU A 227 -32.68 7.35 12.49
CA GLU A 227 -33.09 6.46 11.40
C GLU A 227 -32.19 6.63 10.18
N ILE A 228 -31.87 5.53 9.51
CA ILE A 228 -31.09 5.56 8.26
C ILE A 228 -31.91 6.29 7.19
N GLU A 229 -31.33 7.35 6.65
CA GLU A 229 -31.93 8.17 5.60
C GLU A 229 -31.26 7.98 4.25
N LYS A 230 -29.93 7.89 4.25
CA LYS A 230 -29.09 7.77 3.04
C LYS A 230 -27.94 6.83 3.26
N PHE A 231 -27.26 6.44 2.17
CA PHE A 231 -25.98 5.76 2.22
C PHE A 231 -24.92 6.60 1.49
N LEU A 232 -23.77 6.77 2.11
CA LEU A 232 -22.60 7.39 1.52
C LEU A 232 -21.60 6.30 1.14
N LYS A 233 -21.28 6.20 -0.14
CA LYS A 233 -20.17 5.39 -0.65
C LYS A 233 -18.97 6.28 -0.96
N ILE A 234 -17.80 5.91 -0.46
CA ILE A 234 -16.51 6.46 -0.88
C ILE A 234 -15.71 5.31 -1.48
N GLY A 235 -15.28 5.46 -2.74
CA GLY A 235 -14.57 4.42 -3.47
C GLY A 235 -13.24 4.93 -4.06
N LYS A 236 -12.17 4.20 -3.79
CA LYS A 236 -10.85 4.41 -4.39
C LYS A 236 -10.67 3.47 -5.57
N ASN A 237 -10.37 4.00 -6.75
CA ASN A 237 -9.99 3.16 -7.89
C ASN A 237 -8.57 2.61 -7.67
N ILE A 238 -8.48 1.29 -7.50
CA ILE A 238 -7.22 0.55 -7.28
C ILE A 238 -6.83 -0.31 -8.49
N THR A 239 -7.37 -0.01 -9.66
CA THR A 239 -7.14 -0.81 -10.88
C THR A 239 -5.67 -0.85 -11.26
N ARG A 240 -5.00 0.30 -11.24
CA ARG A 240 -3.58 0.40 -11.59
C ARG A 240 -2.72 -0.40 -10.62
N GLU A 241 -2.97 -0.26 -9.33
CA GLU A 241 -2.25 -0.99 -8.27
C GLU A 241 -2.42 -2.50 -8.44
N ARG A 242 -3.65 -2.97 -8.71
CA ARG A 242 -3.94 -4.39 -8.96
C ARG A 242 -3.25 -4.93 -10.20
N LEU A 243 -3.31 -4.20 -11.31
CA LEU A 243 -2.66 -4.64 -12.55
C LEU A 243 -1.14 -4.72 -12.40
N LEU A 244 -0.52 -3.76 -11.70
CA LEU A 244 0.92 -3.79 -11.42
C LEU A 244 1.31 -4.97 -10.51
N LEU A 245 0.50 -5.26 -9.48
CA LEU A 245 0.73 -6.41 -8.61
C LEU A 245 0.57 -7.74 -9.37
N ASP A 246 -0.42 -7.85 -10.26
CA ASP A 246 -0.64 -9.03 -11.08
C ASP A 246 0.51 -9.23 -12.10
N GLU A 247 1.02 -8.15 -12.68
CA GLU A 247 2.17 -8.18 -13.58
C GLU A 247 3.43 -8.63 -12.83
N LEU A 248 3.72 -8.01 -11.68
CA LEU A 248 4.85 -8.39 -10.83
C LEU A 248 4.76 -9.86 -10.40
N SER A 249 3.58 -10.33 -10.00
CA SER A 249 3.38 -11.74 -9.64
C SER A 249 3.68 -12.69 -10.81
N LYS A 250 3.31 -12.31 -12.03
CA LYS A 250 3.63 -13.10 -13.24
C LYS A 250 5.14 -13.14 -13.50
N GLU A 251 5.82 -12.00 -13.37
CA GLU A 251 7.27 -11.92 -13.55
C GLU A 251 8.01 -12.78 -12.51
N VAL A 252 7.61 -12.72 -11.25
CA VAL A 252 8.18 -13.56 -10.18
C VAL A 252 7.96 -15.03 -10.46
N LYS A 253 6.76 -15.43 -10.89
CA LYS A 253 6.47 -16.83 -11.26
C LYS A 253 7.27 -17.30 -12.48
N LEU A 254 7.56 -16.41 -13.43
CA LEU A 254 8.41 -16.73 -14.56
C LEU A 254 9.87 -16.92 -14.11
N ALA A 255 10.38 -16.01 -13.26
CA ALA A 255 11.72 -16.12 -12.69
C ALA A 255 11.88 -17.44 -11.92
N ARG A 256 10.88 -17.83 -11.12
CA ARG A 256 10.86 -19.13 -10.43
C ARG A 256 11.05 -20.30 -11.40
N LYS A 257 10.29 -20.34 -12.49
CA LYS A 257 10.42 -21.43 -13.47
C LYS A 257 11.82 -21.53 -14.07
N VAL A 258 12.49 -20.39 -14.26
CA VAL A 258 13.87 -20.37 -14.74
C VAL A 258 14.81 -20.93 -13.68
N ILE A 259 14.65 -20.52 -12.44
CA ILE A 259 15.44 -21.00 -11.28
C ILE A 259 15.24 -22.50 -11.08
N ASP A 260 13.99 -22.98 -11.06
CA ASP A 260 13.68 -24.41 -10.91
C ASP A 260 14.31 -25.26 -12.04
N ALA A 261 14.43 -24.72 -13.25
CA ALA A 261 15.07 -25.39 -14.37
C ALA A 261 16.62 -25.47 -14.26
N LEU A 262 17.22 -24.66 -13.39
CA LEU A 262 18.66 -24.67 -13.11
C LEU A 262 19.03 -25.59 -11.92
N LEU A 263 18.04 -26.05 -11.16
CA LEU A 263 18.28 -27.06 -10.13
C LEU A 263 18.63 -28.41 -10.75
N PRO A 264 19.52 -29.19 -10.14
CA PRO A 264 19.91 -30.50 -10.66
C PRO A 264 18.70 -31.44 -10.68
N SER A 265 18.66 -32.38 -11.61
CA SER A 265 17.73 -33.51 -11.49
C SER A 265 18.27 -34.53 -10.50
N ALA A 266 17.38 -35.34 -9.90
CA ALA A 266 17.83 -36.53 -9.18
C ALA A 266 18.71 -37.39 -10.10
N TYR A 267 19.80 -37.91 -9.56
CA TYR A 267 20.83 -38.62 -10.32
C TYR A 267 21.08 -40.00 -9.72
N ALA A 268 21.25 -40.99 -10.57
CA ALA A 268 21.67 -42.33 -10.13
C ALA A 268 22.51 -42.98 -11.23
N ASP A 269 23.64 -43.56 -10.83
CA ASP A 269 24.45 -44.48 -11.61
C ASP A 269 24.88 -45.69 -10.79
N GLU A 270 25.91 -46.43 -11.24
CA GLU A 270 26.42 -47.63 -10.56
C GLU A 270 27.15 -47.31 -9.22
N ARG A 271 27.50 -46.05 -8.97
CA ARG A 271 28.37 -45.60 -7.86
C ARG A 271 27.73 -44.64 -6.92
N VAL A 272 26.82 -43.77 -7.41
CA VAL A 272 26.23 -42.67 -6.63
C VAL A 272 24.75 -42.56 -6.95
N GLN A 273 23.93 -42.42 -5.92
CA GLN A 273 22.56 -41.94 -6.03
C GLN A 273 22.42 -40.61 -5.28
N PHE A 274 22.00 -39.57 -5.97
CA PHE A 274 21.70 -38.27 -5.40
C PHE A 274 20.23 -37.97 -5.53
N ASP A 275 19.64 -37.51 -4.43
CA ASP A 275 18.26 -37.05 -4.36
C ASP A 275 18.10 -35.89 -3.40
N TYR A 276 17.11 -35.05 -3.60
CA TYR A 276 16.86 -33.88 -2.76
C TYR A 276 15.37 -33.48 -2.74
N ASN A 277 15.01 -32.63 -1.78
CA ASN A 277 13.71 -31.99 -1.68
C ASN A 277 13.91 -30.53 -1.25
N ILE A 278 13.30 -29.58 -1.94
CA ILE A 278 13.31 -28.15 -1.60
C ILE A 278 11.88 -27.66 -1.47
N LEU A 279 11.58 -26.99 -0.36
CA LEU A 279 10.34 -26.26 -0.13
C LEU A 279 10.68 -24.79 0.12
N HIS A 280 10.19 -23.92 -0.73
CA HIS A 280 10.45 -22.48 -0.59
C HIS A 280 9.37 -21.81 0.27
N TYR A 281 9.82 -20.95 1.19
CA TYR A 281 8.93 -20.08 1.97
C TYR A 281 8.18 -19.07 1.08
N ASN A 282 8.88 -18.45 0.17
CA ASN A 282 8.33 -17.54 -0.84
C ASN A 282 8.29 -18.20 -2.21
N GLU A 283 7.80 -17.46 -3.22
CA GLU A 283 7.85 -17.93 -4.61
C GLU A 283 9.29 -18.30 -5.06
N ILE A 284 10.32 -17.68 -4.46
CA ILE A 284 11.74 -17.93 -4.75
C ILE A 284 12.50 -17.92 -3.42
N GLY A 285 13.27 -18.97 -3.13
CA GLY A 285 14.05 -19.15 -1.91
C GLY A 285 15.52 -18.74 -2.02
N GLY A 286 16.21 -18.73 -0.88
CA GLY A 286 17.64 -18.48 -0.76
C GLY A 286 18.48 -19.75 -0.86
N ASP A 287 17.88 -20.92 -0.71
CA ASP A 287 18.52 -22.22 -0.78
C ASP A 287 18.76 -22.66 -2.24
N PHE A 288 19.95 -23.17 -2.53
CA PHE A 288 20.27 -23.67 -3.84
C PHE A 288 21.19 -24.90 -3.77
N ILE A 289 21.08 -25.79 -4.76
CA ILE A 289 21.84 -27.03 -4.82
C ILE A 289 22.48 -27.15 -6.19
N TYR A 290 23.70 -27.68 -6.20
CA TYR A 290 24.38 -28.17 -7.38
C TYR A 290 24.80 -29.63 -7.19
N PHE A 291 24.63 -30.47 -8.20
CA PHE A 291 25.19 -31.80 -8.30
C PHE A 291 25.57 -32.06 -9.75
N GLY A 292 26.84 -32.39 -9.96
CA GLY A 292 27.33 -32.62 -11.30
C GLY A 292 28.47 -33.62 -11.37
N ARG A 293 28.54 -34.37 -12.48
CA ARG A 293 29.67 -35.23 -12.79
C ARG A 293 30.63 -34.47 -13.67
N THR A 294 31.91 -34.28 -13.23
CA THR A 294 32.91 -33.53 -13.93
C THR A 294 33.85 -34.40 -14.75
N ASP A 295 34.02 -35.67 -14.35
CA ASP A 295 34.80 -36.64 -15.10
C ASP A 295 34.30 -38.08 -14.83
N THR A 296 34.98 -39.13 -15.33
CA THR A 296 34.54 -40.52 -15.15
C THR A 296 34.44 -40.97 -13.72
N ASP A 297 35.26 -40.43 -12.85
CA ASP A 297 35.40 -40.85 -11.44
C ASP A 297 35.17 -39.75 -10.43
N ARG A 298 34.80 -38.51 -10.89
CA ARG A 298 34.59 -37.35 -10.02
C ARG A 298 33.19 -36.75 -10.12
N TYR A 299 32.63 -36.44 -8.96
CA TYR A 299 31.37 -35.72 -8.82
C TYR A 299 31.58 -34.54 -7.86
N HIS A 300 30.85 -33.48 -8.08
CA HIS A 300 30.84 -32.30 -7.23
C HIS A 300 29.43 -32.02 -6.74
N PHE A 301 29.33 -31.55 -5.50
CA PHE A 301 28.09 -31.18 -4.86
C PHE A 301 28.27 -29.84 -4.13
N ALA A 302 27.26 -29.00 -4.22
CA ALA A 302 27.13 -27.84 -3.34
C ALA A 302 25.69 -27.73 -2.81
N LEU A 303 25.57 -27.41 -1.55
CA LEU A 303 24.35 -26.89 -0.92
C LEU A 303 24.67 -25.52 -0.38
N VAL A 304 23.93 -24.52 -0.79
CA VAL A 304 24.15 -23.11 -0.48
C VAL A 304 22.88 -22.54 0.13
N ASP A 305 23.03 -21.85 1.25
CA ASP A 305 21.94 -21.12 1.92
C ASP A 305 22.39 -19.67 2.12
N VAL A 306 21.62 -18.74 1.56
CA VAL A 306 21.89 -17.31 1.56
C VAL A 306 21.00 -16.59 2.55
N MET A 307 21.58 -15.89 3.51
CA MET A 307 20.87 -15.10 4.51
C MET A 307 19.73 -14.27 3.93
N GLY A 308 18.49 -14.51 4.42
CA GLY A 308 17.23 -13.90 3.99
C GLY A 308 16.62 -14.59 2.77
N HIS A 309 15.50 -14.10 2.31
CA HIS A 309 14.66 -14.75 1.30
C HIS A 309 14.38 -13.84 0.09
N GLY A 310 13.88 -14.44 -0.98
CA GLY A 310 13.44 -13.75 -2.19
C GLY A 310 14.49 -13.62 -3.28
N ILE A 311 14.18 -12.86 -4.33
CA ILE A 311 14.92 -12.81 -5.59
C ILE A 311 16.42 -12.50 -5.39
N SER A 312 16.76 -11.58 -4.49
CA SER A 312 18.17 -11.19 -4.28
C SER A 312 19.01 -12.31 -3.69
N SER A 313 18.48 -13.08 -2.74
CA SER A 313 19.15 -14.23 -2.13
C SER A 313 19.29 -15.37 -3.15
N ALA A 314 18.24 -15.65 -3.92
CA ALA A 314 18.26 -16.65 -4.97
C ALA A 314 19.31 -16.36 -6.06
N LEU A 315 19.45 -15.09 -6.50
CA LEU A 315 20.45 -14.70 -7.48
C LEU A 315 21.87 -14.89 -6.95
N ILE A 316 22.13 -14.62 -5.68
CA ILE A 316 23.41 -14.87 -5.05
C ILE A 316 23.68 -16.37 -4.93
N ALA A 317 22.70 -17.15 -4.47
CA ALA A 317 22.82 -18.61 -4.37
C ALA A 317 23.12 -19.25 -5.73
N LEU A 318 22.40 -18.82 -6.78
CA LEU A 318 22.64 -19.24 -8.16
C LEU A 318 24.05 -18.84 -8.64
N THR A 319 24.49 -17.61 -8.34
CA THR A 319 25.84 -17.16 -8.73
C THR A 319 26.91 -18.00 -8.06
N VAL A 320 26.79 -18.25 -6.75
CA VAL A 320 27.71 -19.09 -5.99
C VAL A 320 27.80 -20.51 -6.54
N THR A 321 26.63 -21.13 -6.80
CA THR A 321 26.60 -22.50 -7.34
C THR A 321 27.14 -22.59 -8.76
N GLN A 322 26.84 -21.59 -9.62
CA GLN A 322 27.36 -21.54 -10.97
C GLN A 322 28.90 -21.36 -11.00
N MET A 323 29.41 -20.47 -10.15
CA MET A 323 30.86 -20.30 -10.01
C MET A 323 31.53 -21.58 -9.49
N PHE A 324 30.87 -22.26 -8.54
CA PHE A 324 31.39 -23.52 -8.04
C PHE A 324 31.44 -24.59 -9.16
N GLU A 325 30.39 -24.73 -9.96
CA GLU A 325 30.36 -25.60 -11.13
C GLU A 325 31.53 -25.29 -12.07
N ASP A 326 31.72 -24.03 -12.41
CA ASP A 326 32.79 -23.61 -13.32
C ASP A 326 34.17 -23.91 -12.76
N TYR A 327 34.41 -23.65 -11.46
CA TYR A 327 35.73 -23.83 -10.83
C TYR A 327 36.05 -25.30 -10.56
N ALA A 328 35.05 -26.12 -10.19
CA ALA A 328 35.20 -27.52 -9.87
C ALA A 328 35.86 -28.36 -10.99
N VAL A 329 35.85 -27.86 -12.25
CA VAL A 329 36.47 -28.55 -13.38
C VAL A 329 37.98 -28.42 -13.37
N PHE A 330 38.54 -27.27 -12.90
CA PHE A 330 39.97 -26.97 -13.09
C PHE A 330 40.72 -26.42 -11.85
N LYS A 331 40.00 -26.22 -10.73
CA LYS A 331 40.60 -25.79 -9.47
C LYS A 331 40.42 -26.86 -8.39
N PRO A 332 41.32 -26.93 -7.43
CA PRO A 332 41.10 -27.66 -6.17
C PRO A 332 39.86 -27.10 -5.44
N LEU A 333 39.26 -27.94 -4.57
CA LEU A 333 38.02 -27.59 -3.86
C LEU A 333 38.18 -26.33 -2.96
N ASP A 334 39.26 -26.24 -2.23
CA ASP A 334 39.63 -25.12 -1.35
C ASP A 334 39.81 -23.82 -2.14
N GLU A 335 40.62 -23.84 -3.22
CA GLU A 335 40.81 -22.67 -4.09
C GLU A 335 39.50 -22.20 -4.76
N SER A 336 38.62 -23.14 -5.05
CA SER A 336 37.29 -22.81 -5.62
C SER A 336 36.42 -22.05 -4.64
N VAL A 337 36.31 -22.54 -3.40
CA VAL A 337 35.50 -21.93 -2.34
C VAL A 337 36.09 -20.58 -1.91
N GLU A 338 37.43 -20.47 -1.78
CA GLU A 338 38.11 -19.21 -1.51
C GLU A 338 37.86 -18.13 -2.55
N ALA A 339 37.92 -18.50 -3.83
CA ALA A 339 37.65 -17.56 -4.91
C ALA A 339 36.20 -17.03 -4.86
N ILE A 340 35.23 -17.89 -4.54
CA ILE A 340 33.82 -17.51 -4.38
C ILE A 340 33.65 -16.59 -3.17
N ASN A 341 34.29 -16.94 -2.01
CA ASN A 341 34.25 -16.11 -0.83
C ASN A 341 34.79 -14.70 -1.06
N ASN A 342 35.94 -14.60 -1.76
CA ASN A 342 36.56 -13.30 -2.05
C ASN A 342 35.67 -12.43 -2.92
N LEU A 343 34.93 -13.01 -3.87
CA LEU A 343 33.93 -12.28 -4.65
C LEU A 343 32.78 -11.76 -3.77
N LEU A 344 32.27 -12.60 -2.86
CA LEU A 344 31.19 -12.20 -1.93
C LEU A 344 31.66 -11.09 -0.99
N CYS A 345 32.88 -11.17 -0.46
CA CYS A 345 33.48 -10.11 0.37
C CYS A 345 33.59 -8.80 -0.41
N THR A 346 34.05 -8.83 -1.65
CA THR A 346 34.13 -7.65 -2.53
C THR A 346 32.74 -7.06 -2.77
N PHE A 347 31.75 -7.89 -3.09
CA PHE A 347 30.37 -7.47 -3.27
C PHE A 347 29.81 -6.79 -2.02
N ASN A 348 30.03 -7.34 -0.84
CA ASN A 348 29.54 -6.79 0.42
C ASN A 348 30.23 -5.47 0.80
N LEU A 349 31.53 -5.32 0.48
CA LEU A 349 32.25 -4.06 0.68
C LEU A 349 31.74 -2.92 -0.20
N GLU A 350 31.34 -3.21 -1.44
CA GLU A 350 30.78 -2.23 -2.36
C GLU A 350 29.33 -1.86 -2.05
N HIS A 351 28.58 -2.76 -1.37
CA HIS A 351 27.13 -2.62 -1.12
C HIS A 351 26.79 -2.74 0.37
N GLN A 352 27.42 -1.94 1.22
CA GLN A 352 27.34 -1.99 2.69
C GLN A 352 25.92 -2.06 3.30
N ASP A 353 24.92 -1.48 2.64
CA ASP A 353 23.51 -1.51 3.09
C ASP A 353 22.78 -2.82 2.73
N ARG A 354 23.42 -3.76 2.05
CA ARG A 354 22.82 -4.99 1.51
C ARG A 354 23.72 -6.20 1.66
N ASN A 355 24.47 -6.27 2.75
CA ASN A 355 25.35 -7.39 3.01
C ASN A 355 24.59 -8.72 2.96
N LYS A 356 25.13 -9.65 2.21
CA LYS A 356 24.64 -11.02 2.10
C LYS A 356 25.72 -11.98 2.53
N TYR A 357 25.37 -12.79 3.50
CA TYR A 357 26.24 -13.86 3.99
C TYR A 357 25.69 -15.18 3.50
N VAL A 358 26.59 -16.12 3.27
CA VAL A 358 26.27 -17.41 2.67
C VAL A 358 26.85 -18.50 3.55
N THR A 359 26.00 -19.43 3.97
CA THR A 359 26.45 -20.70 4.49
C THR A 359 26.42 -21.74 3.38
N GLY A 360 27.34 -22.71 3.41
CA GLY A 360 27.33 -23.71 2.34
C GLY A 360 28.19 -24.92 2.63
N ILE A 361 27.84 -26.00 1.95
CA ILE A 361 28.56 -27.26 1.93
C ILE A 361 29.04 -27.49 0.51
N PHE A 362 30.34 -27.66 0.33
CA PHE A 362 30.97 -27.93 -0.95
C PHE A 362 31.74 -29.24 -0.89
N MET A 363 31.59 -30.10 -1.90
CA MET A 363 32.16 -31.44 -1.90
C MET A 363 32.75 -31.84 -3.26
N GLU A 364 33.89 -32.58 -3.18
CA GLU A 364 34.44 -33.35 -4.27
C GLU A 364 34.39 -34.84 -3.90
N ILE A 365 33.72 -35.64 -4.69
CA ILE A 365 33.65 -37.12 -4.53
C ILE A 365 34.57 -37.71 -5.60
N ASN A 366 35.65 -38.35 -5.19
CA ASN A 366 36.66 -38.92 -6.09
C ASN A 366 36.80 -40.43 -5.87
N PHE A 367 36.20 -41.20 -6.77
CA PHE A 367 36.25 -42.67 -6.68
C PHE A 367 37.59 -43.28 -7.01
N SER A 368 38.38 -42.63 -7.88
CA SER A 368 39.74 -43.14 -8.20
C SER A 368 40.71 -43.03 -7.04
N GLU A 369 40.52 -42.00 -6.20
CA GLU A 369 41.32 -41.81 -5.00
C GLU A 369 40.64 -42.41 -3.73
N ASN A 370 39.42 -42.92 -3.85
CA ASN A 370 38.58 -43.38 -2.75
C ASN A 370 38.39 -42.29 -1.69
N LEU A 371 38.21 -41.07 -2.09
CA LEU A 371 38.22 -39.90 -1.22
C LEU A 371 36.98 -39.03 -1.44
N LEU A 372 36.37 -38.58 -0.33
CA LEU A 372 35.40 -37.51 -0.24
C LEU A 372 36.06 -36.34 0.43
N LYS A 373 36.20 -35.22 -0.26
CA LYS A 373 36.64 -33.94 0.26
C LYS A 373 35.46 -33.03 0.52
N ILE A 374 35.45 -32.40 1.71
CA ILE A 374 34.31 -31.60 2.17
C ILE A 374 34.82 -30.27 2.72
N ILE A 375 34.19 -29.17 2.32
CA ILE A 375 34.29 -27.87 2.97
C ILE A 375 32.90 -27.51 3.47
N ASN A 376 32.72 -27.39 4.78
CA ASN A 376 31.53 -26.86 5.40
C ASN A 376 31.81 -25.41 5.81
N ALA A 377 31.29 -24.45 5.05
CA ALA A 377 31.48 -23.02 5.22
C ALA A 377 30.36 -22.42 6.12
N GLY A 378 30.45 -22.71 7.44
CA GLY A 378 29.52 -22.19 8.43
C GLY A 378 28.08 -22.73 8.34
N HIS A 379 27.90 -23.82 7.61
CA HIS A 379 26.59 -24.48 7.50
C HIS A 379 26.34 -25.48 8.64
N LEU A 380 25.16 -26.07 8.73
CA LEU A 380 24.81 -27.10 9.70
C LEU A 380 25.68 -28.35 9.57
N ASP A 381 25.57 -29.25 10.54
CA ASP A 381 26.32 -30.51 10.55
C ASP A 381 25.91 -31.38 9.34
N ILE A 382 26.91 -32.00 8.74
CA ILE A 382 26.74 -33.01 7.72
C ILE A 382 26.64 -34.37 8.42
N LEU A 383 25.60 -35.12 8.15
CA LEU A 383 25.35 -36.42 8.74
C LEU A 383 25.81 -37.52 7.80
N LEU A 384 26.84 -38.26 8.17
CA LEU A 384 27.29 -39.44 7.46
C LEU A 384 26.78 -40.69 8.14
N LEU A 385 26.47 -41.73 7.40
CA LEU A 385 26.33 -43.08 7.90
C LEU A 385 27.54 -43.89 7.45
N ASP A 386 28.22 -44.55 8.41
CA ASP A 386 29.24 -45.52 8.07
C ASP A 386 28.61 -46.82 7.50
N LYS A 387 29.44 -47.77 7.04
CA LYS A 387 28.97 -49.04 6.53
C LYS A 387 28.30 -49.93 7.58
N ASN A 388 28.46 -49.64 8.88
CA ASN A 388 27.80 -50.30 9.98
C ASN A 388 26.54 -49.53 10.44
N GLU A 389 26.12 -48.52 9.70
CA GLU A 389 24.96 -47.67 9.98
C GLU A 389 25.10 -46.79 11.25
N ASN A 390 26.34 -46.51 11.67
CA ASN A 390 26.59 -45.55 12.75
C ASN A 390 26.66 -44.14 12.19
N PRO A 391 25.97 -43.14 12.80
CA PRO A 391 26.03 -41.76 12.36
C PRO A 391 27.35 -41.12 12.79
N ILE A 392 27.89 -40.31 11.91
CA ILE A 392 29.05 -39.47 12.10
C ILE A 392 28.65 -38.04 11.77
N HIS A 393 28.77 -37.12 12.72
CA HIS A 393 28.44 -35.72 12.51
C HIS A 393 29.73 -34.95 12.19
N LEU A 394 29.77 -34.35 10.99
CA LEU A 394 30.84 -33.46 10.58
C LEU A 394 30.38 -32.00 10.81
N ARG A 395 30.91 -31.41 11.90
CA ARG A 395 30.63 -30.01 12.22
C ARG A 395 31.38 -29.07 11.30
N SER A 396 30.84 -27.89 11.11
CA SER A 396 31.57 -26.82 10.40
C SER A 396 32.81 -26.42 11.18
N ASN A 397 33.93 -26.34 10.45
CA ASN A 397 35.23 -25.86 10.97
C ASN A 397 35.72 -24.63 10.19
N ASN A 398 34.89 -24.10 9.31
CA ASN A 398 35.22 -22.93 8.51
C ASN A 398 34.21 -21.80 8.78
N MET A 399 34.61 -20.58 8.45
CA MET A 399 33.77 -19.39 8.57
C MET A 399 32.71 -19.33 7.49
N ILE A 400 31.59 -18.68 7.79
CA ILE A 400 30.58 -18.34 6.77
C ILE A 400 31.18 -17.44 5.70
N MET A 401 30.69 -17.56 4.47
CA MET A 401 31.20 -16.81 3.32
C MET A 401 30.65 -15.38 3.28
N GLY A 402 31.45 -14.48 2.74
CA GLY A 402 31.09 -13.07 2.55
C GLY A 402 31.35 -12.15 3.74
N VAL A 403 31.93 -12.66 4.83
CA VAL A 403 32.29 -11.86 6.03
C VAL A 403 33.68 -11.25 5.89
N LEU A 404 34.66 -12.10 5.62
CA LEU A 404 36.06 -11.69 5.39
C LEU A 404 36.75 -12.72 4.51
N GLU A 405 37.80 -12.29 3.80
CA GLU A 405 38.68 -13.19 3.05
C GLU A 405 39.34 -14.16 4.02
N SER A 406 39.24 -15.45 3.73
CA SER A 406 39.80 -16.52 4.59
C SER A 406 40.14 -17.75 3.77
N GLU A 407 41.12 -18.51 4.23
CA GLU A 407 41.40 -19.85 3.72
C GLU A 407 40.38 -20.85 4.26
N TYR A 408 40.02 -21.86 3.48
CA TYR A 408 39.07 -22.89 3.83
C TYR A 408 39.76 -24.24 4.00
N VAL A 409 39.48 -24.86 5.15
CA VAL A 409 40.08 -26.17 5.50
C VAL A 409 39.18 -27.29 4.96
N THR A 410 39.76 -28.17 4.16
CA THR A 410 39.09 -29.36 3.63
C THR A 410 39.13 -30.52 4.63
N THR A 411 37.98 -31.11 4.92
CA THR A 411 37.85 -32.38 5.65
C THR A 411 37.84 -33.53 4.65
N GLU A 412 38.65 -34.56 4.90
CA GLU A 412 38.78 -35.72 4.04
C GLU A 412 38.21 -36.98 4.72
N VAL A 413 37.36 -37.73 3.99
CA VAL A 413 36.76 -39.00 4.44
C VAL A 413 36.91 -40.04 3.34
N LYS A 414 37.26 -41.28 3.71
CA LYS A 414 37.34 -42.38 2.72
C LYS A 414 35.97 -42.86 2.31
N LEU A 415 35.68 -42.86 1.01
CA LEU A 415 34.40 -43.35 0.45
C LEU A 415 34.13 -44.79 0.83
N SER A 416 35.19 -45.63 0.95
CA SER A 416 35.04 -47.03 1.39
C SER A 416 34.50 -47.21 2.81
N GLU A 417 34.52 -46.19 3.65
CA GLU A 417 34.07 -46.22 5.05
C GLU A 417 32.62 -45.73 5.21
N ILE A 418 32.07 -45.02 4.24
CA ILE A 418 30.75 -44.40 4.30
C ILE A 418 29.73 -45.11 3.39
N LYS A 419 28.46 -45.11 3.82
CA LYS A 419 27.30 -45.66 3.09
C LYS A 419 26.47 -44.54 2.49
N SER A 420 26.26 -43.48 3.23
CA SER A 420 25.44 -42.35 2.80
C SER A 420 25.77 -41.05 3.50
N LEU A 421 25.35 -39.96 2.91
CA LEU A 421 25.50 -38.61 3.41
C LEU A 421 24.15 -37.91 3.37
N PHE A 422 23.83 -37.10 4.40
CA PHE A 422 22.63 -36.31 4.48
C PHE A 422 22.97 -34.89 4.92
N CYS A 423 22.41 -33.91 4.19
CA CYS A 423 22.50 -32.48 4.50
C CYS A 423 21.12 -31.87 4.54
N PHE A 424 20.93 -30.82 5.32
CA PHE A 424 19.66 -30.10 5.45
C PHE A 424 19.91 -28.64 5.83
N THR A 425 18.93 -27.76 5.59
CA THR A 425 18.94 -26.35 6.02
C THR A 425 18.14 -26.17 7.30
N ASP A 426 18.36 -25.03 8.00
CA ASP A 426 17.80 -24.73 9.32
C ASP A 426 16.26 -24.63 9.32
N GLY A 427 15.65 -24.27 8.18
CA GLY A 427 14.20 -24.28 8.05
C GLY A 427 13.52 -25.62 8.39
N LEU A 428 14.22 -26.73 8.34
CA LEU A 428 13.66 -28.03 8.75
C LEU A 428 13.19 -28.03 10.22
N TYR A 429 13.91 -27.38 11.11
CA TYR A 429 13.61 -27.38 12.54
C TYR A 429 13.15 -26.00 13.07
N GLU A 430 13.61 -24.90 12.47
CA GLU A 430 13.27 -23.54 12.89
C GLU A 430 11.80 -23.19 12.60
N ASN A 431 11.22 -23.70 11.53
CA ASN A 431 9.81 -23.48 11.19
C ASN A 431 8.85 -23.83 12.35
N ASN A 432 9.18 -24.81 13.14
CA ASN A 432 8.39 -25.26 14.30
C ASN A 432 9.07 -25.04 15.65
N GLY A 433 10.19 -24.29 15.69
CA GLY A 433 10.88 -23.94 16.93
C GLY A 433 11.45 -25.14 17.68
N ILE A 434 11.93 -26.16 16.95
CA ILE A 434 12.55 -27.33 17.51
C ILE A 434 14.02 -27.00 17.78
N GLU A 435 14.54 -27.37 18.96
CA GLU A 435 15.94 -27.19 19.30
C GLU A 435 16.83 -28.05 18.39
N TYR A 436 17.99 -27.51 17.98
CA TYR A 436 18.89 -28.15 17.02
C TYR A 436 19.32 -29.56 17.42
N GLU A 437 19.71 -29.77 18.70
CA GLU A 437 20.10 -31.08 19.20
C GLU A 437 18.97 -32.11 19.15
N ASP A 438 17.73 -31.69 19.41
CA ASP A 438 16.56 -32.57 19.27
C ASP A 438 16.28 -32.90 17.79
N ALA A 439 16.51 -31.93 16.89
CA ALA A 439 16.40 -32.17 15.47
C ALA A 439 17.41 -33.22 15.00
N LEU A 440 18.68 -33.09 15.38
CA LEU A 440 19.72 -34.08 15.05
C LEU A 440 19.36 -35.50 15.51
N ASN A 441 18.90 -35.66 16.76
CA ASN A 441 18.50 -36.96 17.30
C ASN A 441 17.34 -37.63 16.51
N ARG A 442 16.37 -36.82 16.07
CA ARG A 442 15.26 -37.29 15.23
C ARG A 442 15.73 -37.68 13.83
N ILE A 443 16.59 -36.86 13.22
CA ILE A 443 17.14 -37.14 11.89
C ILE A 443 17.98 -38.41 11.92
N ASP A 444 18.88 -38.58 12.90
CA ASP A 444 19.71 -39.77 13.09
C ASP A 444 18.86 -41.07 13.15
N THR A 445 17.76 -41.03 13.87
CA THR A 445 16.86 -42.16 13.96
C THR A 445 16.23 -42.51 12.60
N LEU A 446 15.84 -41.46 11.83
CA LEU A 446 15.15 -41.65 10.56
C LEU A 446 16.09 -42.07 9.44
N ILE A 447 17.30 -41.50 9.34
CA ILE A 447 18.26 -41.88 8.30
C ILE A 447 18.76 -43.34 8.44
N ARG A 448 18.74 -43.89 9.65
CA ARG A 448 19.07 -45.29 9.91
C ARG A 448 17.94 -46.25 9.56
N THR A 449 16.69 -45.85 9.71
CA THR A 449 15.53 -46.74 9.70
C THR A 449 14.71 -46.72 8.42
N LYS A 450 14.88 -45.66 7.60
CA LYS A 450 14.06 -45.43 6.41
C LYS A 450 14.84 -45.62 5.12
N SER A 451 14.17 -46.15 4.10
CA SER A 451 14.69 -46.14 2.73
C SER A 451 14.69 -44.70 2.18
N SER A 452 15.62 -44.38 1.27
CA SER A 452 15.78 -43.07 0.66
C SER A 452 14.48 -42.56 0.06
N GLU A 453 13.69 -43.39 -0.62
CA GLU A 453 12.41 -43.01 -1.24
C GLU A 453 11.38 -42.44 -0.25
N LYS A 454 11.43 -42.84 1.02
CA LYS A 454 10.47 -42.42 2.06
C LYS A 454 11.06 -41.43 3.07
N LEU A 455 12.37 -41.19 3.01
CA LEU A 455 13.08 -40.40 4.03
C LEU A 455 12.56 -38.96 4.08
N PHE A 456 12.55 -38.26 2.97
CA PHE A 456 12.17 -36.85 2.93
C PHE A 456 10.71 -36.61 3.38
N GLY A 457 9.75 -37.36 2.84
CA GLY A 457 8.36 -37.26 3.27
C GLY A 457 8.16 -37.60 4.76
N THR A 458 8.93 -38.58 5.31
CA THR A 458 8.87 -38.91 6.74
C THR A 458 9.49 -37.78 7.59
N LEU A 459 10.60 -37.17 7.14
CA LEU A 459 11.22 -36.03 7.82
C LEU A 459 10.25 -34.85 7.86
N LEU A 460 9.70 -34.44 6.73
CA LEU A 460 8.75 -33.33 6.65
C LEU A 460 7.56 -33.53 7.58
N THR A 461 6.98 -34.75 7.58
CA THR A 461 5.86 -35.09 8.49
C THR A 461 6.29 -35.07 9.96
N THR A 462 7.46 -35.64 10.29
CA THR A 462 7.99 -35.71 11.67
C THR A 462 8.30 -34.33 12.25
N PHE A 463 8.74 -33.43 11.40
CA PHE A 463 9.02 -32.03 11.77
C PHE A 463 7.78 -31.13 11.61
N GLY A 464 6.64 -31.66 11.17
CA GLY A 464 5.40 -30.90 11.01
C GLY A 464 5.48 -29.82 9.95
N ILE A 465 6.29 -30.04 8.92
CA ILE A 465 6.42 -29.14 7.77
C ILE A 465 5.23 -29.37 6.83
N GLU A 466 4.30 -28.44 6.86
CA GLU A 466 3.10 -28.43 6.03
C GLU A 466 3.12 -27.22 5.08
N GLN A 467 1.95 -26.62 4.80
CA GLN A 467 1.85 -25.54 3.80
C GLN A 467 2.32 -24.15 4.28
N ASP A 468 2.32 -23.91 5.60
CA ASP A 468 2.68 -22.61 6.19
C ASP A 468 4.10 -22.63 6.80
N ILE A 469 5.12 -22.72 5.94
CA ILE A 469 6.53 -22.61 6.34
C ILE A 469 6.92 -21.13 6.50
N LYS A 470 7.91 -20.85 7.36
CA LYS A 470 8.43 -19.52 7.66
C LYS A 470 9.82 -19.27 7.07
N ASP A 471 10.50 -20.37 6.69
CA ASP A 471 11.82 -20.36 6.07
C ASP A 471 11.94 -21.50 5.08
N ASP A 472 12.90 -21.39 4.15
CA ASP A 472 13.17 -22.40 3.14
C ASP A 472 13.62 -23.71 3.79
N VAL A 473 13.20 -24.85 3.25
CA VAL A 473 13.56 -26.18 3.74
C VAL A 473 14.20 -26.99 2.63
N THR A 474 15.46 -27.29 2.79
CA THR A 474 16.20 -28.12 1.84
C THR A 474 16.72 -29.39 2.50
N LEU A 475 16.48 -30.51 1.86
CA LEU A 475 16.93 -31.85 2.29
C LEU A 475 17.68 -32.49 1.13
N CYS A 476 18.89 -32.99 1.38
CA CYS A 476 19.72 -33.66 0.38
C CYS A 476 20.25 -34.98 0.91
N GLN A 477 20.27 -36.02 0.05
CA GLN A 477 20.86 -37.31 0.35
C GLN A 477 21.77 -37.77 -0.81
N ILE A 478 22.94 -38.29 -0.45
CA ILE A 478 23.86 -38.96 -1.37
C ILE A 478 24.11 -40.35 -0.82
N LEU A 479 23.91 -41.40 -1.64
CA LEU A 479 24.24 -42.79 -1.35
C LEU A 479 25.44 -43.23 -2.18
N PHE A 480 26.35 -44.02 -1.57
CA PHE A 480 27.58 -44.52 -2.18
C PHE A 480 27.57 -46.01 -2.33
#